data_13c618192c7ce58ae22b2f85390c31f1
#
_entry.id   13c618192c7ce58ae22b2f85390c31f1
#
_cell.length_a   1.000
_cell.length_b   1.000
_cell.length_c   1.000
_cell.angle_alpha   90.00
_cell.angle_beta   90.00
_cell.angle_gamma   90.00
#
_symmetry.space_group_name_H-M   'P 1'
#
loop_
_entity.id
_entity.type
_entity.pdbx_description
1 polymer ?
#
loop_
_entity_poly.entity_id
_entity_poly.type
_entity_poly.pdbx_seq_one_letter_code
_entity_poly.pdbx_strand_id
1 'polypeptide(L)'
;MAQVVERILGKDEVGSSSLPSSSILRQAFACLLILYKGFVMEIIAKIHNDYKSKFGVPRQSGLVQGENSIIVFEPEYRVAEALKGIEEYSHLWILWIFSENENKKWTPTVRPPRLGGNIRKGVFATRSPFRPNSIGLTCVKLVEIKKTTENGTVLVVSGADMIDGTPIIDIKPYLPYVDSIPNASNGFAKSDNSDLFTVDFPDNLKSVFDKQKTDVLIKILEQDPRPQYIEDCERVFGLSFADKNIKFTVDDKIHIIKVVDIT
;
A
#
# COMPACT_ATOMS: atom_id res chain seq x y z
N MET A 1 -9.67 -31.42 -6.23
CA MET A 1 -8.46 -31.32 -5.37
C MET A 1 -8.58 -32.22 -4.13
N ALA A 2 -9.60 -32.11 -3.30
CA ALA A 2 -9.81 -33.04 -2.16
C ALA A 2 -9.85 -34.51 -2.58
N GLN A 3 -10.54 -34.86 -3.68
CA GLN A 3 -10.62 -36.23 -4.21
C GLN A 3 -9.28 -36.81 -4.72
N VAL A 4 -8.32 -35.97 -5.10
CA VAL A 4 -6.97 -36.42 -5.52
C VAL A 4 -6.12 -36.71 -4.29
N VAL A 5 -6.27 -35.94 -3.22
CA VAL A 5 -5.60 -36.16 -1.94
C VAL A 5 -6.13 -37.43 -1.26
N GLU A 6 -7.43 -37.68 -1.31
CA GLU A 6 -8.05 -38.92 -0.80
C GLU A 6 -7.61 -40.16 -1.58
N ARG A 7 -7.37 -40.04 -2.90
CA ARG A 7 -6.90 -41.13 -3.73
C ARG A 7 -5.43 -41.47 -3.50
N ILE A 8 -4.62 -40.52 -3.08
CA ILE A 8 -3.20 -40.70 -2.77
C ILE A 8 -3.00 -41.23 -1.34
N LEU A 9 -3.88 -40.88 -0.42
CA LEU A 9 -3.79 -41.28 1.00
C LEU A 9 -4.70 -42.46 1.36
N GLY A 10 -5.60 -42.90 0.50
CA GLY A 10 -6.72 -43.78 0.83
C GLY A 10 -6.69 -45.19 0.31
N LYS A 11 -5.60 -45.70 -0.22
CA LYS A 11 -5.49 -47.10 -0.65
C LYS A 11 -4.09 -47.69 -0.48
N ASP A 12 -3.57 -47.72 0.72
CA ASP A 12 -2.61 -48.72 1.09
C ASP A 12 -3.17 -49.49 2.29
N GLU A 13 -3.56 -50.72 2.01
CA GLU A 13 -4.09 -51.66 2.96
C GLU A 13 -3.10 -51.86 4.13
N VAL A 14 -3.67 -51.89 5.31
CA VAL A 14 -3.02 -52.30 6.55
C VAL A 14 -2.53 -53.75 6.40
N GLY A 15 -1.29 -53.89 6.02
CA GLY A 15 -0.66 -55.19 5.89
C GLY A 15 0.83 -55.07 5.63
N SER A 16 1.61 -55.11 6.69
CA SER A 16 3.06 -55.25 6.75
C SER A 16 3.81 -53.98 7.21
N SER A 17 4.52 -54.17 8.30
CA SER A 17 5.34 -53.22 9.05
C SER A 17 6.65 -52.83 8.32
N SER A 18 6.53 -52.13 7.21
CA SER A 18 7.63 -51.34 6.64
C SER A 18 7.10 -50.01 6.15
N LEU A 19 7.25 -48.97 6.95
CA LEU A 19 7.07 -47.61 6.53
C LEU A 19 7.95 -47.35 5.30
N PRO A 20 7.41 -46.77 4.19
CA PRO A 20 8.24 -46.40 3.05
C PRO A 20 9.37 -45.50 3.53
N SER A 21 10.57 -45.74 3.00
CA SER A 21 11.78 -45.03 3.40
C SER A 21 11.53 -43.54 3.43
N SER A 22 11.98 -42.87 4.48
CA SER A 22 11.75 -41.43 4.78
C SER A 22 12.05 -40.46 3.63
N SER A 23 12.69 -40.93 2.55
CA SER A 23 12.99 -40.16 1.34
C SER A 23 11.79 -39.95 0.42
N ILE A 24 10.90 -40.92 0.23
CA ILE A 24 9.74 -40.82 -0.66
C ILE A 24 8.67 -39.93 0.01
N LEU A 25 8.44 -40.10 1.31
CA LEU A 25 7.55 -39.22 2.06
C LEU A 25 8.07 -37.78 2.13
N ARG A 26 9.38 -37.58 2.28
CA ARG A 26 10.01 -36.27 2.19
C ARG A 26 9.90 -35.64 0.81
N GLN A 27 10.07 -36.40 -0.25
CA GLN A 27 9.89 -35.92 -1.62
C GLN A 27 8.45 -35.64 -1.94
N ALA A 28 7.49 -36.48 -1.53
CA ALA A 28 6.05 -36.21 -1.68
C ALA A 28 5.62 -35.00 -0.86
N PHE A 29 6.12 -34.85 0.36
CA PHE A 29 5.86 -33.65 1.19
C PHE A 29 6.55 -32.40 0.63
N ALA A 30 7.75 -32.53 0.06
CA ALA A 30 8.42 -31.42 -0.63
C ALA A 30 7.69 -31.04 -1.92
N CYS A 31 7.21 -31.99 -2.72
CA CYS A 31 6.35 -31.74 -3.88
C CYS A 31 5.00 -31.12 -3.46
N LEU A 32 4.37 -31.59 -2.38
CA LEU A 32 3.14 -31.04 -1.84
C LEU A 32 3.34 -29.62 -1.28
N LEU A 33 4.47 -29.38 -0.61
CA LEU A 33 4.89 -28.05 -0.14
C LEU A 33 5.25 -27.11 -1.31
N ILE A 34 5.84 -27.64 -2.38
CA ILE A 34 6.12 -26.89 -3.61
C ILE A 34 4.82 -26.57 -4.36
N LEU A 35 3.87 -27.50 -4.41
CA LEU A 35 2.53 -27.25 -4.98
C LEU A 35 1.68 -26.30 -4.10
N TYR A 36 1.86 -26.29 -2.78
CA TYR A 36 1.17 -25.37 -1.86
C TYR A 36 1.89 -24.01 -1.74
N LYS A 37 3.22 -23.96 -1.96
CA LYS A 37 3.98 -22.69 -2.12
C LYS A 37 3.93 -22.13 -3.54
N GLY A 38 3.34 -22.84 -4.50
CA GLY A 38 3.31 -22.48 -5.90
C GLY A 38 2.19 -21.53 -6.31
N PHE A 39 1.47 -20.90 -5.36
CA PHE A 39 0.61 -19.76 -5.71
C PHE A 39 1.48 -18.48 -5.71
N VAL A 40 2.24 -18.33 -6.79
CA VAL A 40 2.93 -17.05 -7.08
C VAL A 40 1.85 -16.06 -7.52
N MET A 41 1.68 -14.98 -6.77
CA MET A 41 0.82 -13.89 -7.20
C MET A 41 1.49 -13.19 -8.39
N GLU A 42 0.77 -13.13 -9.51
CA GLU A 42 1.24 -12.40 -10.69
C GLU A 42 1.20 -10.90 -10.45
N ILE A 43 2.29 -10.22 -10.78
CA ILE A 43 2.35 -8.76 -10.78
C ILE A 43 1.84 -8.29 -12.13
N ILE A 44 0.66 -7.67 -12.16
CA ILE A 44 0.02 -7.22 -13.40
C ILE A 44 0.43 -5.82 -13.82
N ALA A 45 0.87 -4.98 -12.87
CA ALA A 45 1.21 -3.59 -13.11
C ALA A 45 2.11 -3.04 -11.99
N LYS A 46 2.65 -1.84 -12.20
CA LYS A 46 3.29 -1.01 -11.18
C LYS A 46 2.69 0.38 -11.17
N ILE A 47 2.65 0.99 -9.99
CA ILE A 47 2.27 2.39 -9.85
C ILE A 47 3.50 3.29 -9.86
N HIS A 48 3.40 4.44 -10.54
CA HIS A 48 4.43 5.48 -10.58
C HIS A 48 3.87 6.80 -10.09
N ASN A 49 4.59 7.45 -9.16
CA ASN A 49 4.20 8.71 -8.54
C ASN A 49 5.39 9.44 -7.91
N ASP A 50 5.13 10.57 -7.27
CA ASP A 50 6.14 11.40 -6.60
C ASP A 50 6.48 10.92 -5.17
N TYR A 51 5.90 9.82 -4.67
CA TYR A 51 6.17 9.26 -3.34
C TYR A 51 7.37 8.31 -3.37
N LYS A 52 8.58 8.82 -3.23
CA LYS A 52 9.82 8.04 -3.36
C LYS A 52 10.22 7.30 -2.08
N SER A 53 9.64 7.64 -0.95
CA SER A 53 9.95 7.02 0.34
C SER A 53 8.71 6.87 1.22
N LYS A 54 8.79 5.95 2.18
CA LYS A 54 7.69 5.64 3.11
C LYS A 54 7.16 6.85 3.89
N PHE A 55 8.02 7.82 4.22
CA PHE A 55 7.63 8.97 5.03
C PHE A 55 6.81 10.01 4.25
N GLY A 56 6.87 10.00 2.92
CA GLY A 56 6.11 10.90 2.05
C GLY A 56 4.78 10.36 1.54
N VAL A 57 4.46 9.12 1.89
CA VAL A 57 3.21 8.48 1.44
C VAL A 57 2.06 8.88 2.35
N PRO A 58 0.90 9.27 1.82
CA PRO A 58 -0.30 9.51 2.62
C PRO A 58 -0.64 8.28 3.49
N ARG A 59 -1.09 8.52 4.72
CA ARG A 59 -1.39 7.43 5.67
C ARG A 59 -2.54 6.52 5.22
N GLN A 60 -3.45 7.03 4.41
CA GLN A 60 -4.58 6.31 3.81
C GLN A 60 -4.92 6.93 2.47
N SER A 61 -5.54 6.15 1.60
CA SER A 61 -6.03 6.63 0.31
C SER A 61 -7.03 7.77 0.46
N GLY A 62 -7.03 8.68 -0.50
CA GLY A 62 -7.99 9.80 -0.59
C GLY A 62 -7.76 10.94 0.40
N LEU A 63 -6.84 10.83 1.37
CA LEU A 63 -6.51 11.93 2.29
C LEU A 63 -5.77 13.06 1.60
N VAL A 64 -4.94 12.74 0.62
CA VAL A 64 -4.25 13.71 -0.23
C VAL A 64 -4.84 13.62 -1.63
N GLN A 65 -5.50 14.70 -2.06
CA GLN A 65 -6.04 14.83 -3.42
C GLN A 65 -5.17 15.75 -4.25
N GLY A 66 -5.15 15.52 -5.57
CA GLY A 66 -4.38 16.36 -6.50
C GLY A 66 -3.07 15.73 -6.98
N GLU A 67 -2.57 14.70 -6.30
CA GLU A 67 -1.47 13.89 -6.83
C GLU A 67 -2.02 12.85 -7.81
N ASN A 68 -1.48 12.85 -9.03
CA ASN A 68 -1.81 11.87 -10.05
C ASN A 68 -0.72 10.81 -10.10
N SER A 69 -1.10 9.58 -9.85
CA SER A 69 -0.25 8.40 -10.02
C SER A 69 -0.58 7.72 -11.35
N ILE A 70 0.41 7.07 -11.95
CA ILE A 70 0.26 6.36 -13.22
C ILE A 70 0.42 4.87 -12.96
N ILE A 71 -0.59 4.07 -13.33
CA ILE A 71 -0.52 2.62 -13.31
C ILE A 71 -0.07 2.15 -14.67
N VAL A 72 1.11 1.53 -14.72
CA VAL A 72 1.72 0.97 -15.93
C VAL A 72 1.64 -0.55 -15.87
N PHE A 73 0.93 -1.14 -16.82
CA PHE A 73 0.81 -2.60 -16.89
C PHE A 73 2.12 -3.26 -17.31
N GLU A 74 2.39 -4.44 -16.80
CA GLU A 74 3.48 -5.28 -17.31
C GLU A 74 3.18 -5.69 -18.77
N PRO A 75 4.21 -5.92 -19.59
CA PRO A 75 4.03 -6.15 -21.03
C PRO A 75 3.00 -7.21 -21.42
N GLU A 76 2.92 -8.28 -20.64
CA GLU A 76 1.98 -9.39 -20.85
C GLU A 76 0.53 -8.97 -20.66
N TYR A 77 0.27 -7.99 -19.78
CA TYR A 77 -1.08 -7.53 -19.42
C TYR A 77 -1.49 -6.22 -20.13
N ARG A 78 -0.69 -5.72 -21.09
CA ARG A 78 -1.00 -4.53 -21.90
C ARG A 78 -2.03 -4.82 -23.00
N VAL A 79 -3.10 -5.50 -22.65
CA VAL A 79 -4.15 -5.97 -23.58
C VAL A 79 -5.34 -5.04 -23.49
N ALA A 80 -5.69 -4.38 -24.58
CA ALA A 80 -6.76 -3.37 -24.62
C ALA A 80 -8.13 -3.93 -24.20
N GLU A 81 -8.38 -5.18 -24.53
CA GLU A 81 -9.61 -5.91 -24.19
C GLU A 81 -9.81 -6.06 -22.68
N ALA A 82 -8.72 -6.20 -21.92
CA ALA A 82 -8.78 -6.30 -20.45
C ALA A 82 -9.24 -5.00 -19.78
N LEU A 83 -9.11 -3.87 -20.47
CA LEU A 83 -9.51 -2.55 -19.97
C LEU A 83 -10.85 -2.07 -20.53
N LYS A 84 -11.50 -2.85 -21.38
CA LYS A 84 -12.77 -2.46 -22.00
C LYS A 84 -13.86 -2.30 -20.94
N GLY A 85 -14.47 -1.12 -20.87
CA GLY A 85 -15.53 -0.77 -19.93
C GLY A 85 -15.03 -0.20 -18.61
N ILE A 86 -13.70 -0.14 -18.36
CA ILE A 86 -13.14 0.44 -17.14
C ILE A 86 -13.44 1.96 -17.03
N GLU A 87 -13.62 2.62 -18.16
CA GLU A 87 -13.99 4.04 -18.29
C GLU A 87 -15.36 4.38 -17.70
N GLU A 88 -16.22 3.39 -17.50
CA GLU A 88 -17.54 3.57 -16.92
C GLU A 88 -17.49 3.77 -15.39
N TYR A 89 -16.33 3.47 -14.77
CA TYR A 89 -16.15 3.54 -13.31
C TYR A 89 -15.35 4.76 -12.90
N SER A 90 -15.83 5.46 -11.88
CA SER A 90 -15.14 6.63 -11.30
C SER A 90 -14.03 6.24 -10.34
N HIS A 91 -14.11 5.09 -9.69
CA HIS A 91 -13.16 4.61 -8.70
C HIS A 91 -12.82 3.13 -8.90
N LEU A 92 -11.61 2.77 -8.49
CA LEU A 92 -11.06 1.43 -8.62
C LEU A 92 -10.49 0.98 -7.28
N TRP A 93 -10.69 -0.29 -6.93
CA TRP A 93 -9.92 -1.00 -5.92
C TRP A 93 -8.61 -1.47 -6.54
N ILE A 94 -7.50 -1.14 -5.90
CA ILE A 94 -6.16 -1.62 -6.24
C ILE A 94 -5.69 -2.57 -5.15
N LEU A 95 -5.38 -3.82 -5.51
CA LEU A 95 -4.71 -4.79 -4.65
C LEU A 95 -3.23 -4.79 -5.00
N TRP A 96 -2.38 -4.65 -3.99
CA TRP A 96 -0.95 -4.45 -4.18
C TRP A 96 -0.13 -5.10 -3.07
N ILE A 97 1.19 -5.20 -3.26
CA ILE A 97 2.10 -5.84 -2.31
C ILE A 97 2.97 -4.78 -1.63
N PHE A 98 3.09 -4.87 -0.30
CA PHE A 98 4.06 -4.09 0.46
C PHE A 98 5.49 -4.60 0.19
N SER A 99 6.07 -4.23 -0.95
CA SER A 99 7.38 -4.72 -1.43
C SER A 99 8.52 -4.49 -0.44
N GLU A 100 8.52 -3.39 0.30
CA GLU A 100 9.54 -3.13 1.34
C GLU A 100 9.43 -4.03 2.58
N ASN A 101 8.38 -4.86 2.66
CA ASN A 101 8.15 -5.75 3.79
C ASN A 101 8.20 -7.25 3.43
N GLU A 102 8.51 -7.62 2.19
CA GLU A 102 8.52 -9.02 1.73
C GLU A 102 9.40 -9.96 2.57
N ASN A 103 10.54 -9.45 3.06
CA ASN A 103 11.48 -10.23 3.88
C ASN A 103 11.23 -10.11 5.38
N LYS A 104 10.19 -9.40 5.82
CA LYS A 104 9.89 -9.24 7.25
C LYS A 104 8.94 -10.32 7.73
N LYS A 105 9.28 -10.93 8.86
CA LYS A 105 8.39 -11.90 9.52
C LYS A 105 7.11 -11.19 9.97
N TRP A 106 5.98 -11.85 9.77
CA TRP A 106 4.70 -11.39 10.30
C TRP A 106 4.71 -11.37 11.83
N THR A 107 3.90 -10.50 12.42
CA THR A 107 3.74 -10.44 13.86
C THR A 107 2.26 -10.50 14.24
N PRO A 108 1.87 -11.25 15.29
CA PRO A 108 0.46 -11.38 15.68
C PRO A 108 -0.10 -10.06 16.21
N THR A 109 0.76 -9.17 16.72
CA THR A 109 0.37 -7.87 17.25
C THR A 109 1.30 -6.77 16.76
N VAL A 110 0.75 -5.60 16.57
CA VAL A 110 1.48 -4.37 16.16
C VAL A 110 1.15 -3.22 17.11
N ARG A 111 1.94 -2.16 17.05
CA ARG A 111 1.71 -0.91 17.80
C ARG A 111 1.28 0.17 16.82
N PRO A 112 -0.04 0.44 16.68
CA PRO A 112 -0.50 1.49 15.79
C PRO A 112 0.01 2.85 16.25
N PRO A 113 0.61 3.67 15.36
CA PRO A 113 1.11 4.99 15.70
C PRO A 113 0.04 5.89 16.33
N ARG A 114 -1.19 5.87 15.82
CA ARG A 114 -2.33 6.65 16.36
C ARG A 114 -2.70 6.35 17.82
N LEU A 115 -2.20 5.25 18.38
CA LEU A 115 -2.40 4.89 19.80
C LEU A 115 -1.15 5.20 20.65
N GLY A 116 -0.31 6.16 20.22
CA GLY A 116 0.90 6.58 20.94
C GLY A 116 1.99 5.51 21.00
N GLY A 117 1.90 4.42 20.22
CA GLY A 117 2.92 3.38 20.14
C GLY A 117 3.04 2.45 21.34
N ASN A 118 2.30 2.70 22.42
CA ASN A 118 2.34 1.89 23.64
C ASN A 118 1.28 0.79 23.66
N ILE A 119 0.15 0.98 22.97
CA ILE A 119 -0.95 0.04 22.94
C ILE A 119 -0.74 -0.95 21.79
N ARG A 120 -0.77 -2.26 22.10
CA ARG A 120 -0.76 -3.31 21.08
C ARG A 120 -2.16 -3.63 20.59
N LYS A 121 -2.27 -3.88 19.28
CA LYS A 121 -3.48 -4.40 18.63
C LYS A 121 -3.15 -5.65 17.82
N GLY A 122 -4.09 -6.56 17.67
CA GLY A 122 -3.96 -7.68 16.75
C GLY A 122 -3.72 -7.17 15.33
N VAL A 123 -2.82 -7.82 14.58
CA VAL A 123 -2.46 -7.37 13.22
C VAL A 123 -3.68 -7.31 12.30
N PHE A 124 -4.64 -8.24 12.47
CA PHE A 124 -5.87 -8.28 11.67
C PHE A 124 -6.89 -7.19 12.05
N ALA A 125 -6.73 -6.55 13.19
CA ALA A 125 -7.50 -5.36 13.56
C ALA A 125 -6.85 -4.05 13.07
N THR A 126 -5.84 -4.12 12.20
CA THR A 126 -5.09 -2.98 11.67
C THR A 126 -4.86 -3.13 10.16
N ARG A 127 -4.36 -2.08 9.50
CA ARG A 127 -3.88 -2.10 8.11
C ARG A 127 -2.33 -2.17 8.03
N SER A 128 -1.69 -2.72 9.07
CA SER A 128 -0.24 -2.88 9.12
C SER A 128 0.27 -3.85 8.04
N PRO A 129 1.44 -3.62 7.44
CA PRO A 129 2.06 -4.52 6.46
C PRO A 129 2.64 -5.80 7.08
N PHE A 130 2.80 -5.88 8.40
CA PHE A 130 3.37 -7.05 9.11
C PHE A 130 2.40 -8.23 9.20
N ARG A 131 1.74 -8.54 8.09
CA ARG A 131 0.74 -9.61 7.92
C ARG A 131 1.39 -10.85 7.31
N PRO A 132 0.77 -12.04 7.44
CA PRO A 132 1.24 -13.25 6.73
C PRO A 132 1.34 -13.06 5.22
N ASN A 133 0.35 -12.38 4.62
CA ASN A 133 0.35 -11.90 3.25
C ASN A 133 0.36 -10.37 3.31
N SER A 134 1.45 -9.75 2.90
CA SER A 134 1.62 -8.28 2.95
C SER A 134 0.88 -7.60 1.79
N ILE A 135 -0.45 -7.84 1.70
CA ILE A 135 -1.32 -7.27 0.68
C ILE A 135 -1.93 -5.97 1.18
N GLY A 136 -1.84 -4.94 0.36
CA GLY A 136 -2.53 -3.67 0.52
C GLY A 136 -3.82 -3.63 -0.31
N LEU A 137 -4.77 -2.81 0.11
CA LEU A 137 -6.02 -2.53 -0.59
C LEU A 137 -6.29 -1.04 -0.54
N THR A 138 -6.39 -0.42 -1.69
CA THR A 138 -6.53 1.03 -1.85
C THR A 138 -7.63 1.35 -2.84
N CYS A 139 -8.54 2.25 -2.47
CA CYS A 139 -9.51 2.82 -3.39
C CYS A 139 -8.95 4.09 -4.00
N VAL A 140 -8.83 4.15 -5.32
CA VAL A 140 -8.34 5.32 -6.07
C VAL A 140 -9.41 5.85 -7.00
N LYS A 141 -9.38 7.17 -7.27
CA LYS A 141 -10.20 7.77 -8.32
C LYS A 141 -9.54 7.52 -9.67
N LEU A 142 -10.28 7.03 -10.65
CA LEU A 142 -9.84 6.98 -12.05
C LEU A 142 -9.97 8.38 -12.64
N VAL A 143 -8.84 8.96 -13.07
CA VAL A 143 -8.78 10.32 -13.63
C VAL A 143 -8.81 10.28 -15.15
N GLU A 144 -7.98 9.42 -15.75
CA GLU A 144 -7.84 9.33 -17.19
C GLU A 144 -7.33 7.95 -17.62
N ILE A 145 -7.73 7.51 -18.80
CA ILE A 145 -7.14 6.35 -19.48
C ILE A 145 -6.32 6.89 -20.64
N LYS A 146 -5.00 6.78 -20.55
CA LYS A 146 -4.08 7.40 -21.48
C LYS A 146 -3.34 6.36 -22.32
N LYS A 147 -3.30 6.57 -23.65
CA LYS A 147 -2.44 5.78 -24.53
C LYS A 147 -1.07 6.43 -24.65
N THR A 148 -0.03 5.66 -24.41
CA THR A 148 1.37 6.08 -24.54
C THR A 148 2.08 5.20 -25.57
N THR A 149 3.13 5.74 -26.19
CA THR A 149 3.94 5.00 -27.18
C THR A 149 4.80 3.92 -26.56
N GLU A 150 5.28 4.15 -25.32
CA GLU A 150 6.19 3.21 -24.62
C GLU A 150 5.44 2.11 -23.85
N ASN A 151 4.39 2.51 -23.13
CA ASN A 151 3.74 1.66 -22.15
C ASN A 151 2.35 1.17 -22.58
N GLY A 152 1.93 1.48 -23.81
CA GLY A 152 0.58 1.19 -24.27
C GLY A 152 -0.47 2.00 -23.49
N THR A 153 -1.56 1.35 -23.09
CA THR A 153 -2.61 2.00 -22.29
C THR A 153 -2.20 1.99 -20.82
N VAL A 154 -2.23 3.15 -20.18
CA VAL A 154 -1.96 3.36 -18.75
C VAL A 154 -3.19 3.99 -18.08
N LEU A 155 -3.35 3.77 -16.77
CA LEU A 155 -4.40 4.41 -15.98
C LEU A 155 -3.78 5.54 -15.16
N VAL A 156 -4.35 6.74 -15.29
CA VAL A 156 -4.02 7.86 -14.40
C VAL A 156 -5.04 7.86 -13.28
N VAL A 157 -4.55 7.75 -12.04
CA VAL A 157 -5.37 7.65 -10.84
C VAL A 157 -4.98 8.70 -9.82
N SER A 158 -5.89 9.04 -8.91
CA SER A 158 -5.63 9.98 -7.82
C SER A 158 -6.04 9.38 -6.48
N GLY A 159 -5.34 9.77 -5.41
CA GLY A 159 -5.59 9.30 -4.05
C GLY A 159 -4.87 8.02 -3.68
N ALA A 160 -3.78 7.67 -4.38
CA ALA A 160 -2.93 6.54 -4.04
C ALA A 160 -2.17 6.78 -2.73
N ASP A 161 -1.96 5.70 -1.95
CA ASP A 161 -1.20 5.66 -0.71
C ASP A 161 -0.08 4.61 -0.78
N MET A 162 0.59 4.55 -1.94
CA MET A 162 1.63 3.59 -2.27
C MET A 162 2.91 4.31 -2.69
N ILE A 163 4.06 3.71 -2.39
CA ILE A 163 5.37 4.18 -2.85
C ILE A 163 5.50 3.96 -4.36
N ASP A 164 6.26 4.82 -5.04
CA ASP A 164 6.63 4.64 -6.44
C ASP A 164 7.21 3.25 -6.71
N GLY A 165 6.81 2.63 -7.80
CA GLY A 165 7.23 1.28 -8.19
C GLY A 165 6.52 0.14 -7.45
N THR A 166 5.53 0.43 -6.57
CA THR A 166 4.77 -0.61 -5.86
C THR A 166 4.08 -1.56 -6.83
N PRO A 167 4.28 -2.90 -6.67
CA PRO A 167 3.66 -3.90 -7.52
C PRO A 167 2.18 -4.06 -7.23
N ILE A 168 1.38 -4.10 -8.30
CA ILE A 168 -0.07 -4.29 -8.30
C ILE A 168 -0.37 -5.72 -8.76
N ILE A 169 -1.24 -6.41 -8.03
CA ILE A 169 -1.63 -7.80 -8.29
C ILE A 169 -3.06 -7.94 -8.82
N ASP A 170 -3.93 -6.94 -8.61
CA ASP A 170 -5.28 -6.95 -9.14
C ASP A 170 -5.89 -5.54 -9.16
N ILE A 171 -6.84 -5.32 -10.07
CA ILE A 171 -7.63 -4.09 -10.18
C ILE A 171 -9.09 -4.48 -10.32
N LYS A 172 -9.96 -3.90 -9.48
CA LYS A 172 -11.40 -4.13 -9.54
C LYS A 172 -12.17 -2.81 -9.53
N PRO A 173 -13.33 -2.73 -10.19
CA PRO A 173 -14.18 -1.56 -10.07
C PRO A 173 -14.70 -1.40 -8.63
N TYR A 174 -14.79 -0.16 -8.16
CA TYR A 174 -15.50 0.19 -6.93
C TYR A 174 -16.99 0.33 -7.22
N LEU A 175 -17.81 -0.40 -6.48
CA LEU A 175 -19.27 -0.46 -6.65
C LEU A 175 -19.96 0.18 -5.43
N PRO A 176 -20.40 1.46 -5.50
CA PRO A 176 -20.93 2.18 -4.34
C PRO A 176 -22.07 1.46 -3.60
N TYR A 177 -22.90 0.70 -4.32
CA TYR A 177 -24.06 0.03 -3.74
C TYR A 177 -23.70 -1.19 -2.86
N VAL A 178 -22.49 -1.75 -2.96
CA VAL A 178 -21.99 -2.84 -2.12
C VAL A 178 -20.78 -2.45 -1.28
N ASP A 179 -19.90 -1.57 -1.80
CA ASP A 179 -18.63 -1.22 -1.14
C ASP A 179 -18.80 -0.11 -0.10
N SER A 180 -19.84 0.73 -0.22
CA SER A 180 -20.08 1.82 0.71
C SER A 180 -20.98 1.36 1.87
N ILE A 181 -20.45 1.41 3.10
CA ILE A 181 -21.17 1.11 4.34
C ILE A 181 -21.14 2.35 5.23
N PRO A 182 -22.08 3.30 5.09
CA PRO A 182 -22.04 4.60 5.74
C PRO A 182 -21.96 4.57 7.27
N ASN A 183 -22.57 3.56 7.90
CA ASN A 183 -22.63 3.41 9.36
C ASN A 183 -21.62 2.41 9.92
N ALA A 184 -20.56 2.08 9.16
CA ALA A 184 -19.51 1.18 9.64
C ALA A 184 -18.74 1.79 10.81
N SER A 185 -18.44 0.95 11.83
CA SER A 185 -17.63 1.37 12.98
C SER A 185 -16.15 1.46 12.60
N ASN A 186 -15.50 2.58 12.91
CA ASN A 186 -14.09 2.83 12.62
C ASN A 186 -13.12 2.24 13.67
N GLY A 187 -13.63 1.67 14.77
CA GLY A 187 -12.81 1.19 15.86
C GLY A 187 -11.94 2.31 16.45
N PHE A 188 -10.61 2.07 16.53
CA PHE A 188 -9.66 3.09 16.98
C PHE A 188 -9.22 4.07 15.87
N ALA A 189 -9.57 3.79 14.60
CA ALA A 189 -9.17 4.60 13.45
C ALA A 189 -10.18 5.74 13.23
N LYS A 190 -10.43 6.58 14.24
CA LYS A 190 -11.29 7.75 14.09
C LYS A 190 -10.65 8.70 13.08
N SER A 191 -11.44 9.18 12.12
CA SER A 191 -11.06 10.31 11.27
C SER A 191 -11.42 11.56 12.04
N ASP A 192 -10.43 12.19 12.63
CA ASP A 192 -10.60 13.47 13.32
C ASP A 192 -9.66 14.47 12.65
N ASN A 193 -10.21 15.54 12.12
CA ASN A 193 -9.43 16.64 11.53
C ASN A 193 -8.69 17.44 12.61
N SER A 194 -8.95 17.17 13.90
CA SER A 194 -8.25 17.81 15.02
C SER A 194 -6.77 17.42 15.10
N ASP A 195 -6.36 16.34 14.41
CA ASP A 195 -4.98 15.86 14.39
C ASP A 195 -4.14 16.51 13.26
N LEU A 196 -4.71 17.41 12.46
CA LEU A 196 -3.99 18.05 11.37
C LEU A 196 -3.13 19.21 11.86
N PHE A 197 -1.89 19.25 11.41
CA PHE A 197 -0.96 20.34 11.68
C PHE A 197 -1.18 21.53 10.72
N THR A 198 -0.94 22.74 11.21
CA THR A 198 -0.81 23.91 10.34
C THR A 198 0.58 23.90 9.71
N VAL A 199 0.69 24.14 8.40
CA VAL A 199 1.97 24.14 7.70
C VAL A 199 2.43 25.57 7.44
N ASP A 200 3.54 25.95 8.08
CA ASP A 200 4.30 27.18 7.76
C ASP A 200 5.24 26.86 6.60
N PHE A 201 4.86 27.31 5.40
CA PHE A 201 5.63 27.10 4.20
C PHE A 201 6.08 28.45 3.59
N PRO A 202 7.35 28.84 3.74
CA PRO A 202 7.86 30.12 3.23
C PRO A 202 7.68 30.26 1.72
N ASP A 203 7.31 31.47 1.25
CA ASP A 203 6.99 31.70 -0.16
C ASP A 203 8.18 31.49 -1.11
N ASN A 204 9.40 31.76 -0.66
CA ASN A 204 10.60 31.49 -1.41
C ASN A 204 10.84 30.00 -1.65
N LEU A 205 10.37 29.13 -0.76
CA LEU A 205 10.47 27.67 -0.93
C LEU A 205 9.29 27.10 -1.73
N LYS A 206 8.11 27.73 -1.67
CA LYS A 206 6.96 27.34 -2.52
C LYS A 206 7.26 27.44 -4.02
N SER A 207 8.11 28.39 -4.42
CA SER A 207 8.47 28.60 -5.82
C SER A 207 9.28 27.44 -6.45
N VAL A 208 9.73 26.49 -5.64
CA VAL A 208 10.45 25.27 -6.11
C VAL A 208 9.53 24.31 -6.86
N PHE A 209 8.25 24.32 -6.53
CA PHE A 209 7.25 23.47 -7.14
C PHE A 209 6.16 24.30 -7.85
N ASP A 210 5.46 23.68 -8.78
CA ASP A 210 4.19 24.24 -9.27
C ASP A 210 3.14 24.27 -8.15
N LYS A 211 2.05 24.99 -8.37
CA LYS A 211 0.98 25.15 -7.41
C LYS A 211 0.38 23.81 -6.97
N GLN A 212 0.17 22.88 -7.92
CA GLN A 212 -0.44 21.59 -7.65
C GLN A 212 0.42 20.74 -6.73
N LYS A 213 1.74 20.63 -7.01
CA LYS A 213 2.68 19.90 -6.17
C LYS A 213 2.86 20.56 -4.79
N THR A 214 2.85 21.89 -4.73
CA THR A 214 2.89 22.62 -3.46
C THR A 214 1.66 22.30 -2.60
N ASP A 215 0.46 22.32 -3.17
CA ASP A 215 -0.78 22.00 -2.46
C ASP A 215 -0.80 20.54 -1.97
N VAL A 216 -0.28 19.62 -2.74
CA VAL A 216 -0.12 18.20 -2.37
C VAL A 216 0.87 18.05 -1.21
N LEU A 217 2.04 18.69 -1.29
CA LEU A 217 3.06 18.64 -0.24
C LEU A 217 2.54 19.20 1.09
N ILE A 218 1.81 20.31 1.05
CA ILE A 218 1.16 20.87 2.24
C ILE A 218 0.23 19.84 2.87
N LYS A 219 -0.64 19.18 2.10
CA LYS A 219 -1.56 18.16 2.62
C LYS A 219 -0.85 16.93 3.19
N ILE A 220 0.32 16.57 2.66
CA ILE A 220 1.15 15.50 3.23
C ILE A 220 1.70 15.94 4.59
N LEU A 221 2.24 17.15 4.68
CA LEU A 221 2.80 17.70 5.91
C LEU A 221 1.72 17.89 7.00
N GLU A 222 0.52 18.36 6.64
CA GLU A 222 -0.62 18.48 7.57
C GLU A 222 -0.92 17.17 8.32
N GLN A 223 -0.60 16.01 7.73
CA GLN A 223 -0.82 14.69 8.33
C GLN A 223 0.32 14.20 9.22
N ASP A 224 1.32 15.05 9.50
CA ASP A 224 2.51 14.69 10.29
C ASP A 224 3.20 13.40 9.79
N PRO A 225 4.02 13.51 8.73
CA PRO A 225 4.68 12.35 8.14
C PRO A 225 5.83 11.78 8.99
N ARG A 226 6.23 12.44 10.10
CA ARG A 226 7.32 11.97 10.95
C ARG A 226 6.99 10.66 11.69
N PRO A 227 8.00 9.91 12.15
CA PRO A 227 7.82 8.83 13.11
C PRO A 227 7.28 9.37 14.44
N GLN A 228 6.10 8.95 14.87
CA GLN A 228 5.35 9.49 16.02
C GLN A 228 5.99 9.27 17.42
N TYR A 229 7.22 8.79 17.50
CA TYR A 229 7.91 8.50 18.76
C TYR A 229 8.97 9.54 19.11
N ILE A 230 9.05 10.64 18.37
CA ILE A 230 10.13 11.63 18.52
C ILE A 230 9.47 12.96 18.86
N GLU A 231 9.48 13.30 20.14
CA GLU A 231 9.08 14.60 20.68
C GLU A 231 10.32 15.49 20.81
N ASP A 232 10.82 16.01 19.70
CA ASP A 232 11.97 16.93 19.67
C ASP A 232 11.66 18.05 18.68
N CYS A 233 11.29 19.21 19.20
CA CYS A 233 10.89 20.37 18.40
C CYS A 233 12.05 21.05 17.66
N GLU A 234 13.31 20.78 18.03
CA GLU A 234 14.51 21.31 17.35
C GLU A 234 14.99 20.37 16.24
N ARG A 235 14.48 19.14 16.20
CA ARG A 235 14.90 18.15 15.22
C ARG A 235 14.37 18.50 13.84
N VAL A 236 15.31 18.50 12.87
CA VAL A 236 14.98 18.60 11.44
C VAL A 236 14.70 17.21 10.90
N PHE A 237 13.50 17.03 10.35
CA PHE A 237 13.06 15.83 9.65
C PHE A 237 13.25 16.00 8.15
N GLY A 238 13.40 14.89 7.43
CA GLY A 238 13.49 14.84 5.98
C GLY A 238 12.40 13.98 5.37
N LEU A 239 11.84 14.43 4.25
CA LEU A 239 10.84 13.76 3.47
C LEU A 239 11.21 13.87 1.99
N SER A 240 11.20 12.76 1.25
CA SER A 240 11.42 12.77 -0.21
C SER A 240 10.10 12.93 -0.94
N PHE A 241 10.01 13.96 -1.78
CA PHE A 241 8.83 14.24 -2.61
C PHE A 241 9.27 14.87 -3.93
N ALA A 242 8.77 14.38 -5.07
CA ALA A 242 9.05 14.90 -6.41
C ALA A 242 10.56 15.12 -6.68
N ASP A 243 11.39 14.10 -6.36
CA ASP A 243 12.86 14.11 -6.51
C ASP A 243 13.60 15.17 -5.69
N LYS A 244 12.94 15.75 -4.68
CA LYS A 244 13.48 16.70 -3.73
C LYS A 244 13.45 16.15 -2.31
N ASN A 245 14.36 16.61 -1.47
CA ASN A 245 14.35 16.35 -0.04
C ASN A 245 13.82 17.58 0.70
N ILE A 246 12.67 17.43 1.32
CA ILE A 246 11.96 18.47 2.07
C ILE A 246 12.40 18.38 3.52
N LYS A 247 13.05 19.40 4.05
CA LYS A 247 13.43 19.49 5.46
C LYS A 247 12.42 20.32 6.22
N PHE A 248 11.96 19.81 7.36
CA PHE A 248 10.96 20.47 8.19
C PHE A 248 11.19 20.21 9.68
N THR A 249 10.68 21.09 10.51
CA THR A 249 10.60 20.95 11.97
C THR A 249 9.14 20.87 12.40
N VAL A 250 8.89 20.31 13.59
CA VAL A 250 7.53 20.15 14.12
C VAL A 250 7.46 20.67 15.53
N ASP A 251 6.50 21.56 15.80
CA ASP A 251 6.18 22.02 17.13
C ASP A 251 4.82 21.44 17.55
N ASP A 252 4.87 20.43 18.42
CA ASP A 252 3.69 19.74 18.94
C ASP A 252 2.82 20.62 19.85
N LYS A 253 3.40 21.62 20.51
CA LYS A 253 2.70 22.48 21.47
C LYS A 253 1.72 23.43 20.77
N ILE A 254 2.12 23.94 19.60
CA ILE A 254 1.31 24.88 18.83
C ILE A 254 0.76 24.26 17.54
N HIS A 255 0.99 22.95 17.30
CA HIS A 255 0.51 22.19 16.14
C HIS A 255 0.95 22.80 14.80
N ILE A 256 2.25 23.17 14.71
CA ILE A 256 2.82 23.74 13.48
C ILE A 256 3.95 22.87 12.95
N ILE A 257 3.92 22.62 11.65
CA ILE A 257 5.03 22.08 10.87
C ILE A 257 5.63 23.21 10.03
N LYS A 258 6.93 23.47 10.18
CA LYS A 258 7.63 24.49 9.43
C LYS A 258 8.59 23.88 8.43
N VAL A 259 8.42 24.22 7.14
CA VAL A 259 9.39 23.86 6.09
C VAL A 259 10.59 24.78 6.19
N VAL A 260 11.78 24.22 6.34
CA VAL A 260 13.03 24.97 6.56
C VAL A 260 13.95 24.97 5.35
N ASP A 261 13.90 23.93 4.51
CA ASP A 261 14.79 23.81 3.34
C ASP A 261 14.24 22.79 2.32
N ILE A 262 14.59 22.95 1.04
CA ILE A 262 14.29 22.02 -0.05
C ILE A 262 15.54 21.85 -0.91
N THR A 263 16.06 20.61 -0.97
CA THR A 263 17.31 20.28 -1.69
C THR A 263 17.12 19.15 -2.70
#